data_2305e0637c6067db1d99376af3e93dcc
#
_entry.id   2305e0637c6067db1d99376af3e93dcc
#
_cell.length_a   1.000
_cell.length_b   1.000
_cell.length_c   1.000
_cell.angle_alpha   90.00
_cell.angle_beta   90.00
_cell.angle_gamma   90.00
#
_symmetry.space_group_name_H-M   'P 1'
#
loop_
_entity.id
_entity.type
_entity.pdbx_description
1 polymer ?
#
loop_
_entity_poly.entity_id
_entity_poly.type
_entity_poly.pdbx_seq_one_letter_code
_entity_poly.pdbx_strand_id
1 'polypeptide(L)'
;VRRALVIGAGGQIGTELTIRLAKELGAGNVVASDLNAPKISENTAVLGLKLDVLDQVRLKQIVLDYEINEVYHLAATLSATAERNPGFSWHLNMQSLLNILDLAKEGLIQKVFWPSSVAVFGPG
;
A
#
# COMPACT_ATOMS: atom_id res chain seq x y z
N VAL A 1 -1.98 19.01 4.05
CA VAL A 1 -2.86 17.97 4.62
C VAL A 1 -2.30 16.59 4.28
N ARG A 2 -2.15 15.74 5.29
CA ARG A 2 -1.67 14.38 5.09
C ARG A 2 -2.79 13.52 4.55
N ARG A 3 -2.54 12.88 3.42
CA ARG A 3 -3.47 11.91 2.82
C ARG A 3 -2.72 10.64 2.50
N ALA A 4 -3.18 9.54 3.05
CA ALA A 4 -2.47 8.27 3.02
C ALA A 4 -3.20 7.23 2.17
N LEU A 5 -2.43 6.47 1.41
CA LEU A 5 -2.89 5.29 0.71
C LEU A 5 -2.26 4.07 1.38
N VAL A 6 -3.07 3.14 1.83
CA VAL A 6 -2.58 1.87 2.37
C VAL A 6 -2.76 0.80 1.31
N ILE A 7 -1.66 0.19 0.89
CA ILE A 7 -1.66 -0.90 -0.08
C ILE A 7 -1.47 -2.20 0.68
N GLY A 8 -2.38 -3.16 0.48
CA GLY A 8 -2.40 -4.38 1.28
C GLY A 8 -3.26 -4.25 2.53
N ALA A 9 -4.27 -3.39 2.48
CA ALA A 9 -5.10 -3.07 3.63
C ALA A 9 -6.02 -4.22 4.05
N GLY A 10 -6.20 -5.22 3.20
CA GLY A 10 -7.05 -6.37 3.52
C GLY A 10 -6.43 -7.34 4.50
N GLY A 11 -5.12 -7.26 4.73
CA GLY A 11 -4.44 -8.09 5.71
C GLY A 11 -4.67 -7.56 7.13
N GLN A 12 -4.27 -8.35 8.12
CA GLN A 12 -4.47 -7.99 9.51
C GLN A 12 -3.73 -6.70 9.88
N ILE A 13 -2.46 -6.63 9.53
CA ILE A 13 -1.64 -5.45 9.82
C ILE A 13 -2.16 -4.24 9.06
N GLY A 14 -2.51 -4.44 7.79
CA GLY A 14 -3.02 -3.36 6.95
C GLY A 14 -4.32 -2.79 7.45
N THR A 15 -5.22 -3.64 7.94
CA THR A 15 -6.48 -3.20 8.50
C THR A 15 -6.26 -2.39 9.77
N GLU A 16 -5.41 -2.86 10.67
CA GLU A 16 -5.10 -2.13 11.90
C GLU A 16 -4.45 -0.79 11.62
N LEU A 17 -3.50 -0.76 10.70
CA LEU A 17 -2.84 0.47 10.32
C LEU A 17 -3.83 1.46 9.70
N THR A 18 -4.72 0.98 8.85
CA THR A 18 -5.73 1.82 8.23
C THR A 18 -6.63 2.48 9.27
N ILE A 19 -7.06 1.71 10.26
CA ILE A 19 -7.90 2.25 11.33
C ILE A 19 -7.13 3.31 12.13
N ARG A 20 -5.88 3.04 12.43
CA ARG A 20 -5.05 3.99 13.18
C ARG A 20 -4.84 5.29 12.41
N LEU A 21 -4.53 5.18 11.13
CA LEU A 21 -4.37 6.35 10.28
C LEU A 21 -5.66 7.15 10.18
N ALA A 22 -6.80 6.47 10.09
CA ALA A 22 -8.08 7.14 10.05
C ALA A 22 -8.34 7.95 11.31
N LYS A 23 -7.88 7.47 12.46
CA LYS A 23 -8.00 8.21 13.72
C LYS A 23 -7.09 9.42 13.76
N GLU A 24 -5.89 9.30 13.19
CA GLU A 24 -4.91 10.39 13.23
C GLU A 24 -5.18 11.46 12.16
N LEU A 25 -5.53 11.03 10.96
CA LEU A 25 -5.63 11.91 9.81
C LEU A 25 -7.06 12.27 9.45
N GLY A 26 -8.03 11.51 9.97
CA GLY A 26 -9.41 11.58 9.54
C GLY A 26 -9.69 10.55 8.46
N ALA A 27 -10.84 9.90 8.56
CA ALA A 27 -11.21 8.82 7.63
C ALA A 27 -11.25 9.28 6.17
N GLY A 28 -11.60 10.52 5.93
CA GLY A 28 -11.64 11.10 4.59
C GLY A 28 -10.27 11.32 3.97
N ASN A 29 -9.22 11.21 4.76
CA ASN A 29 -7.84 11.39 4.32
C ASN A 29 -7.07 10.08 4.21
N VAL A 30 -7.76 8.95 4.27
CA VAL A 30 -7.14 7.63 4.16
C VAL A 30 -7.90 6.82 3.12
N VAL A 31 -7.14 6.20 2.21
CA VAL A 31 -7.68 5.28 1.22
C VAL A 31 -7.05 3.91 1.46
N ALA A 32 -7.88 2.89 1.59
CA ALA A 32 -7.42 1.53 1.77
C ALA A 32 -7.53 0.77 0.44
N SER A 33 -6.51 0.01 0.10
CA SER A 33 -6.51 -0.73 -1.16
C SER A 33 -5.92 -2.13 -1.02
N ASP A 34 -6.38 -3.04 -1.84
CA ASP A 34 -5.85 -4.39 -1.95
C ASP A 34 -6.28 -4.97 -3.30
N LEU A 35 -5.83 -6.17 -3.62
CA LEU A 35 -6.25 -6.86 -4.85
C LEU A 35 -7.76 -7.03 -4.89
N ASN A 36 -8.39 -7.22 -3.75
CA ASN A 36 -9.83 -7.11 -3.61
C ASN A 36 -10.11 -5.92 -2.71
N ALA A 37 -11.15 -5.17 -3.02
CA ALA A 37 -11.47 -3.99 -2.22
C ALA A 37 -11.64 -4.38 -0.75
N PRO A 38 -10.82 -3.84 0.16
CA PRO A 38 -10.86 -4.25 1.55
C PRO A 38 -12.09 -3.69 2.25
N LYS A 39 -12.60 -4.47 3.20
CA LYS A 39 -13.64 -4.01 4.10
C LYS A 39 -12.98 -3.59 5.40
N ILE A 40 -12.96 -2.31 5.63
CA ILE A 40 -12.48 -1.79 6.89
C ILE A 40 -13.66 -1.73 7.85
N SER A 41 -13.37 -1.69 9.14
CA SER A 41 -14.39 -1.69 10.18
C SER A 41 -15.59 -0.80 9.85
N GLU A 42 -16.79 -1.26 10.16
CA GLU A 42 -18.02 -0.54 9.90
C GLU A 42 -18.07 0.86 10.53
N ASN A 43 -17.23 1.08 11.53
CA ASN A 43 -17.19 2.36 12.23
C ASN A 43 -16.24 3.35 11.60
N THR A 44 -15.65 3.03 10.47
CA THR A 44 -14.76 3.93 9.77
C THR A 44 -15.34 4.27 8.40
N ALA A 45 -15.17 5.51 8.00
CA ALA A 45 -15.61 5.99 6.69
C ALA A 45 -14.47 5.94 5.67
N VAL A 46 -13.52 5.04 5.86
CA VAL A 46 -12.38 4.89 4.96
C VAL A 46 -12.82 4.26 3.65
N LEU A 47 -12.43 4.86 2.55
CA LEU A 47 -12.73 4.34 1.22
C LEU A 47 -11.85 3.12 0.93
N GLY A 48 -12.47 2.02 0.53
CA GLY A 48 -11.78 0.82 0.10
C GLY A 48 -11.79 0.70 -1.42
N LEU A 49 -10.63 0.48 -2.01
CA LEU A 49 -10.48 0.38 -3.46
C LEU A 49 -9.76 -0.91 -3.85
N LYS A 50 -10.10 -1.38 -5.03
CA LYS A 50 -9.40 -2.50 -5.65
C LYS A 50 -8.19 -1.94 -6.39
N LEU A 51 -6.99 -2.43 -6.04
CA LEU A 51 -5.76 -1.98 -6.67
C LEU A 51 -4.75 -3.12 -6.73
N ASP A 52 -4.23 -3.36 -7.91
CA ASP A 52 -3.03 -4.16 -8.10
C ASP A 52 -1.86 -3.18 -8.17
N VAL A 53 -0.95 -3.24 -7.22
CA VAL A 53 0.17 -2.30 -7.14
C VAL A 53 1.12 -2.41 -8.34
N LEU A 54 1.03 -3.49 -9.11
CA LEU A 54 1.80 -3.64 -10.34
C LEU A 54 1.18 -2.86 -11.50
N ASP A 55 -0.06 -2.41 -11.35
CA ASP A 55 -0.72 -1.57 -12.34
C ASP A 55 -0.35 -0.11 -12.10
N GLN A 56 0.73 0.33 -12.73
CA GLN A 56 1.27 1.68 -12.56
C GLN A 56 0.25 2.76 -12.92
N VAL A 57 -0.51 2.54 -13.96
CA VAL A 57 -1.48 3.53 -14.44
C VAL A 57 -2.57 3.74 -13.39
N ARG A 58 -3.10 2.66 -12.86
CA ARG A 58 -4.14 2.72 -11.85
C ARG A 58 -3.62 3.31 -10.55
N LEU A 59 -2.41 2.94 -10.15
CA LEU A 59 -1.77 3.48 -8.95
C LEU A 59 -1.60 4.99 -9.05
N LYS A 60 -1.07 5.46 -10.16
CA LYS A 60 -0.89 6.89 -10.37
C LYS A 60 -2.22 7.62 -10.39
N GLN A 61 -3.23 7.03 -11.01
CA GLN A 61 -4.55 7.63 -11.06
C GLN A 61 -5.15 7.81 -9.67
N ILE A 62 -5.02 6.79 -8.81
CA ILE A 62 -5.51 6.88 -7.43
C ILE A 62 -4.77 7.96 -6.67
N VAL A 63 -3.46 8.03 -6.81
CA VAL A 63 -2.65 9.05 -6.13
C VAL A 63 -3.10 10.44 -6.54
N LEU A 64 -3.36 10.65 -7.82
CA LEU A 64 -3.80 11.96 -8.31
C LEU A 64 -5.24 12.27 -7.92
N ASP A 65 -6.14 11.31 -8.07
CA ASP A 65 -7.57 11.53 -7.81
C ASP A 65 -7.86 11.83 -6.34
N TYR A 66 -7.14 11.18 -5.45
CA TYR A 66 -7.34 11.34 -4.01
C TYR A 66 -6.29 12.22 -3.35
N GLU A 67 -5.41 12.81 -4.15
CA GLU A 67 -4.36 13.70 -3.68
C GLU A 67 -3.48 13.06 -2.60
N ILE A 68 -3.14 11.80 -2.81
CA ILE A 68 -2.32 11.02 -1.87
C ILE A 68 -0.90 11.60 -1.82
N ASN A 69 -0.37 11.76 -0.63
CA ASN A 69 1.01 12.20 -0.43
C ASN A 69 1.83 11.27 0.45
N GLU A 70 1.20 10.26 1.04
CA GLU A 70 1.88 9.22 1.82
C GLU A 70 1.38 7.85 1.35
N VAL A 71 2.29 6.92 1.16
CA VAL A 71 1.95 5.55 0.77
C VAL A 71 2.53 4.57 1.79
N TYR A 72 1.68 3.69 2.29
CA TYR A 72 2.06 2.61 3.19
C TYR A 72 1.93 1.30 2.42
N HIS A 73 3.05 0.77 1.97
CA HIS A 73 3.09 -0.42 1.13
C HIS A 73 3.26 -1.67 1.98
N LEU A 74 2.16 -2.32 2.26
CA LEU A 74 2.14 -3.57 3.05
C LEU A 74 1.88 -4.79 2.19
N ALA A 75 1.53 -4.59 0.92
CA ALA A 75 1.28 -5.70 0.03
C ALA A 75 2.56 -6.47 -0.24
N ALA A 76 2.49 -7.77 -0.12
CA ALA A 76 3.62 -8.64 -0.42
C ALA A 76 3.09 -9.94 -1.00
N THR A 77 3.89 -10.58 -1.83
CA THR A 77 3.55 -11.87 -2.39
C THR A 77 3.90 -12.93 -1.36
N LEU A 78 2.95 -13.23 -0.48
CA LEU A 78 3.17 -14.15 0.64
C LEU A 78 2.41 -15.45 0.53
N SER A 79 1.90 -15.75 -0.60
CA SER A 79 1.08 -16.94 -0.80
C SER A 79 1.95 -18.17 -1.06
N ALA A 80 1.29 -19.25 -1.37
CA ALA A 80 1.96 -20.46 -1.85
C ALA A 80 2.88 -20.16 -3.04
N THR A 81 2.57 -19.16 -3.83
CA THR A 81 3.43 -18.74 -4.93
C THR A 81 4.78 -18.29 -4.43
N ALA A 82 4.81 -17.55 -3.33
CA ALA A 82 6.06 -17.09 -2.75
C ALA A 82 6.92 -18.26 -2.29
N GLU A 83 6.30 -19.27 -1.68
CA GLU A 83 7.00 -20.46 -1.22
C GLU A 83 7.53 -21.29 -2.37
N ARG A 84 6.77 -21.40 -3.44
CA ARG A 84 7.14 -22.20 -4.61
C ARG A 84 8.18 -21.54 -5.48
N ASN A 85 8.17 -20.22 -5.51
CA ASN A 85 9.04 -19.47 -6.40
C ASN A 85 9.50 -18.18 -5.74
N PRO A 86 10.46 -18.27 -4.83
CA PRO A 86 10.94 -17.08 -4.10
C PRO A 86 11.51 -16.00 -5.00
N GLY A 87 12.18 -16.39 -6.07
CA GLY A 87 12.75 -15.42 -7.01
C GLY A 87 11.67 -14.60 -7.70
N PHE A 88 10.57 -15.23 -8.06
CA PHE A 88 9.45 -14.56 -8.69
C PHE A 88 8.79 -13.59 -7.71
N SER A 89 8.59 -14.01 -6.47
CA SER A 89 8.03 -13.15 -5.43
C SER A 89 8.89 -11.94 -5.15
N TRP A 90 10.19 -12.16 -5.07
CA TRP A 90 11.14 -11.07 -4.90
C TRP A 90 10.99 -10.04 -6.03
N HIS A 91 10.95 -10.53 -7.27
CA HIS A 91 10.82 -9.67 -8.43
C HIS A 91 9.53 -8.85 -8.40
N LEU A 92 8.41 -9.49 -8.06
CA LEU A 92 7.13 -8.79 -7.96
C LEU A 92 7.13 -7.74 -6.86
N ASN A 93 7.71 -8.08 -5.71
CA ASN A 93 7.78 -7.13 -4.59
C ASN A 93 8.66 -5.93 -4.93
N MET A 94 9.77 -6.17 -5.60
CA MET A 94 10.65 -5.08 -6.03
C MET A 94 9.98 -4.22 -7.08
N GLN A 95 9.27 -4.81 -8.05
CA GLN A 95 8.57 -4.04 -9.06
C GLN A 95 7.47 -3.18 -8.45
N SER A 96 6.73 -3.71 -7.48
CA SER A 96 5.69 -2.92 -6.82
C SER A 96 6.28 -1.74 -6.07
N LEU A 97 7.39 -1.94 -5.38
CA LEU A 97 8.06 -0.85 -4.68
C LEU A 97 8.58 0.19 -5.66
N LEU A 98 9.18 -0.24 -6.76
CA LEU A 98 9.69 0.69 -7.78
C LEU A 98 8.56 1.54 -8.37
N ASN A 99 7.39 0.96 -8.58
CA ASN A 99 6.24 1.72 -9.07
C ASN A 99 5.87 2.85 -8.12
N ILE A 100 5.95 2.59 -6.82
CA ILE A 100 5.65 3.60 -5.81
C ILE A 100 6.77 4.65 -5.76
N LEU A 101 8.02 4.21 -5.79
CA LEU A 101 9.16 5.12 -5.75
C LEU A 101 9.20 6.04 -6.96
N ASP A 102 8.75 5.57 -8.12
CA ASP A 102 8.65 6.41 -9.30
C ASP A 102 7.71 7.60 -9.06
N LEU A 103 6.61 7.38 -8.35
CA LEU A 103 5.69 8.46 -8.00
C LEU A 103 6.32 9.45 -7.03
N ALA A 104 7.12 8.95 -6.09
CA ALA A 104 7.85 9.82 -5.18
C ALA A 104 8.89 10.66 -5.94
N LYS A 105 9.54 10.05 -6.91
CA LYS A 105 10.50 10.73 -7.77
C LYS A 105 9.87 11.83 -8.60
N GLU A 106 8.62 11.61 -9.01
CA GLU A 106 7.85 12.63 -9.73
C GLU A 106 7.34 13.75 -8.81
N GLY A 107 7.51 13.61 -7.52
CA GLY A 107 7.04 14.59 -6.54
C GLY A 107 5.57 14.45 -6.14
N LEU A 108 4.92 13.38 -6.57
CA LEU A 108 3.50 13.18 -6.27
C LEU A 108 3.27 12.66 -4.85
N ILE A 109 4.20 11.87 -4.34
CA ILE A 109 4.13 11.40 -2.95
C ILE A 109 5.41 11.80 -2.22
N GLN A 110 5.29 12.09 -0.94
CA GLN A 110 6.38 12.62 -0.13
C GLN A 110 6.91 11.63 0.88
N LYS A 111 6.13 10.57 1.18
CA LYS A 111 6.51 9.58 2.16
C LYS A 111 6.10 8.20 1.69
N VAL A 112 7.04 7.27 1.76
CA VAL A 112 6.80 5.87 1.45
C VAL A 112 7.22 5.05 2.66
N PHE A 113 6.31 4.19 3.12
CA PHE A 113 6.59 3.28 4.21
C PHE A 113 6.54 1.85 3.67
N TRP A 114 7.65 1.12 3.83
CA TRP A 114 7.78 -0.27 3.36
C TRP A 114 8.47 -1.08 4.46
N PRO A 115 7.71 -1.56 5.43
CA PRO A 115 8.28 -2.00 6.69
C PRO A 115 8.99 -3.33 6.69
N SER A 116 8.42 -4.31 6.06
CA SER A 116 8.78 -5.68 6.40
C SER A 116 9.99 -6.23 5.69
N SER A 117 10.11 -5.90 4.46
CA SER A 117 11.10 -6.55 3.61
C SER A 117 12.50 -6.25 4.04
N VAL A 118 12.71 -5.02 4.40
CA VAL A 118 14.04 -4.59 4.83
C VAL A 118 14.43 -5.28 6.11
N ALA A 119 13.49 -5.42 7.00
CA ALA A 119 13.75 -6.09 8.26
C ALA A 119 14.07 -7.57 8.06
N VAL A 120 13.39 -8.21 7.14
CA VAL A 120 13.62 -9.64 6.85
C VAL A 120 14.99 -9.85 6.24
N PHE A 121 15.41 -8.95 5.40
CA PHE A 121 16.72 -9.02 4.75
C PHE A 121 17.76 -8.20 5.49
N GLY A 122 17.38 -7.71 6.63
CA GLY A 122 18.14 -6.78 7.40
C GLY A 122 19.56 -7.15 7.70
N PRO A 123 19.91 -8.42 7.89
CA PRO A 123 21.31 -8.71 8.12
C PRO A 123 22.16 -8.28 6.93
N GLY A 124 21.52 -8.24 5.79
CA GLY A 124 22.22 -7.70 4.65
C GLY A 124 22.37 -6.23 4.77
#